data_b1cd79fb9e703a180356811c61601614
#
_entry.id   b1cd79fb9e703a180356811c61601614
#
_cell.length_a   1.000
_cell.length_b   1.000
_cell.length_c   1.000
_cell.angle_alpha   90.00
_cell.angle_beta   90.00
_cell.angle_gamma   90.00
#
_symmetry.space_group_name_H-M   'P 1'
#
loop_
_entity.id
_entity.type
_entity.pdbx_description
1 polymer ?
#
loop_
_entity_poly.entity_id
_entity_poly.type
_entity_poly.pdbx_seq_one_letter_code
_entity_poly.pdbx_strand_id
1 'polypeptide(L)'
;KAAFELSEKFDVPVIVRLSTRVSHSQSAVELCEREERENIQYEKNIQKYVMMPGNAIRRHPVVEARMKAIADYAETSPLNKVEMNDTKIGVITSGISYQYAKEALGDKASYLKLGIVNPMPIQIIKDFAAKCEKVYVIEELDDVIETHCKKNGVNVIGKELFSLMGEISQTIVAEKILGEKPEYITFEDNVPVRPPVMCPGCPHRGLFYCLHKLGVVVSGDIGCYTLGATAPLCAMDSTICMGASISGLHGFNKARGAEAEKKSVAVIGDSTFMHSGMTGLVNVAYNSTNSTVIILDNSITGMTGHQQNPTTGKNLKGDPAYAVDLEMLCHSLGIKSVRVVDPYHMAETEAVIKEELAKEEPSVIISRRPCALLKY
;
A
#
# COMPACT_ATOMS: atom_id res chain seq x y z
N LYS A 1 -9.98 -7.71 16.44
CA LYS A 1 -11.19 -7.66 17.27
C LYS A 1 -11.37 -6.27 17.85
N ALA A 2 -10.45 -5.77 18.70
CA ALA A 2 -10.56 -4.45 19.35
C ALA A 2 -10.84 -3.28 18.36
N ALA A 3 -10.26 -3.28 17.15
CA ALA A 3 -10.50 -2.24 16.15
C ALA A 3 -11.97 -2.18 15.71
N PHE A 4 -12.60 -3.34 15.50
CA PHE A 4 -14.04 -3.40 15.18
C PHE A 4 -14.89 -2.91 16.35
N GLU A 5 -14.55 -3.30 17.57
CA GLU A 5 -15.29 -2.85 18.77
C GLU A 5 -15.20 -1.35 18.99
N LEU A 6 -14.00 -0.76 18.74
CA LEU A 6 -13.81 0.69 18.80
C LEU A 6 -14.58 1.41 17.69
N SER A 7 -14.57 0.86 16.47
CA SER A 7 -15.29 1.42 15.34
C SER A 7 -16.80 1.50 15.62
N GLU A 8 -17.38 0.42 16.13
CA GLU A 8 -18.82 0.38 16.50
C GLU A 8 -19.10 1.29 17.70
N LYS A 9 -18.26 1.25 18.74
CA LYS A 9 -18.47 2.05 19.95
C LYS A 9 -18.47 3.54 19.69
N PHE A 10 -17.56 4.01 18.83
CA PHE A 10 -17.36 5.44 18.58
C PHE A 10 -17.92 5.90 17.22
N ASP A 11 -18.53 5.02 16.43
CA ASP A 11 -19.05 5.34 15.10
C ASP A 11 -17.98 6.02 14.22
N VAL A 12 -16.79 5.43 14.13
CA VAL A 12 -15.61 5.98 13.46
C VAL A 12 -14.82 4.86 12.76
N PRO A 13 -14.20 5.11 11.59
CA PRO A 13 -13.27 4.15 11.02
C PRO A 13 -12.03 4.01 11.89
N VAL A 14 -11.50 2.79 12.01
CA VAL A 14 -10.26 2.48 12.74
C VAL A 14 -9.23 1.91 11.77
N ILE A 15 -8.06 2.54 11.70
CA ILE A 15 -6.94 2.09 10.90
C ILE A 15 -5.98 1.29 11.78
N VAL A 16 -5.76 0.02 11.45
CA VAL A 16 -4.73 -0.82 12.07
C VAL A 16 -3.47 -0.73 11.21
N ARG A 17 -2.45 -0.01 11.70
CA ARG A 17 -1.18 0.16 10.99
C ARG A 17 -0.23 -0.97 11.34
N LEU A 18 0.19 -1.74 10.35
CA LEU A 18 1.22 -2.76 10.46
C LEU A 18 2.52 -2.28 9.80
N SER A 19 3.67 -2.64 10.39
CA SER A 19 4.97 -2.45 9.75
C SER A 19 5.30 -3.61 8.82
N THR A 20 6.26 -3.41 7.92
CA THR A 20 6.75 -4.45 7.01
C THR A 20 7.26 -5.67 7.78
N ARG A 21 7.99 -5.47 8.87
CA ARG A 21 8.50 -6.56 9.71
C ARG A 21 7.38 -7.43 10.28
N VAL A 22 6.34 -6.79 10.83
CA VAL A 22 5.17 -7.52 11.35
C VAL A 22 4.44 -8.26 10.24
N SER A 23 4.28 -7.65 9.07
CA SER A 23 3.59 -8.27 7.93
C SER A 23 4.35 -9.48 7.35
N HIS A 24 5.68 -9.52 7.46
CA HIS A 24 6.52 -10.61 6.97
C HIS A 24 6.90 -11.62 8.07
N SER A 25 6.58 -11.35 9.32
CA SER A 25 6.84 -12.29 10.42
C SER A 25 5.83 -13.43 10.44
N GLN A 26 6.26 -14.54 11.02
CA GLN A 26 5.40 -15.69 11.32
C GLN A 26 5.46 -15.99 12.82
N SER A 27 4.32 -16.26 13.41
CA SER A 27 4.23 -16.67 14.81
C SER A 27 3.14 -17.71 14.99
N ALA A 28 3.25 -18.50 16.04
CA ALA A 28 2.18 -19.39 16.45
C ALA A 28 0.97 -18.57 16.91
N VAL A 29 -0.21 -18.96 16.44
CA VAL A 29 -1.49 -18.32 16.79
C VAL A 29 -2.37 -19.35 17.47
N GLU A 30 -2.88 -19.00 18.63
CA GLU A 30 -3.86 -19.81 19.32
C GLU A 30 -5.22 -19.68 18.64
N LEU A 31 -5.80 -20.81 18.27
CA LEU A 31 -7.12 -20.83 17.66
C LEU A 31 -8.18 -20.72 18.74
N CYS A 32 -9.08 -19.77 18.58
CA CYS A 32 -10.22 -19.56 19.47
C CYS A 32 -11.51 -19.96 18.77
N GLU A 33 -12.53 -20.30 19.55
CA GLU A 33 -13.88 -20.52 19.02
C GLU A 33 -14.42 -19.26 18.36
N ARG A 34 -15.21 -19.44 17.30
CA ARG A 34 -15.86 -18.34 16.61
C ARG A 34 -16.95 -17.75 17.49
N GLU A 35 -16.87 -16.45 17.72
CA GLU A 35 -17.96 -15.70 18.37
C GLU A 35 -19.03 -15.34 17.32
N GLU A 36 -20.20 -15.90 17.44
CA GLU A 36 -21.37 -15.48 16.65
C GLU A 36 -21.89 -14.14 17.19
N ARG A 37 -22.19 -13.23 16.29
CA ARG A 37 -22.76 -11.90 16.62
C ARG A 37 -24.04 -11.70 15.81
N GLU A 38 -25.04 -11.15 16.44
CA GLU A 38 -26.25 -10.72 15.77
C GLU A 38 -25.95 -9.52 14.86
N ASN A 39 -26.58 -9.47 13.69
CA ASN A 39 -26.47 -8.33 12.81
C ASN A 39 -27.20 -7.13 13.42
N ILE A 40 -26.53 -5.99 13.47
CA ILE A 40 -27.13 -4.73 13.89
C ILE A 40 -28.21 -4.36 12.87
N GLN A 41 -29.41 -4.05 13.37
CA GLN A 41 -30.52 -3.64 12.52
C GLN A 41 -30.20 -2.29 11.87
N TYR A 42 -30.48 -2.20 10.57
CA TYR A 42 -30.28 -0.95 9.84
C TYR A 42 -31.37 0.05 10.19
N GLU A 43 -30.96 1.21 10.66
CA GLU A 43 -31.83 2.36 10.87
C GLU A 43 -31.57 3.45 9.83
N LYS A 44 -32.64 3.88 9.13
CA LYS A 44 -32.54 4.96 8.14
C LYS A 44 -32.26 6.29 8.85
N ASN A 45 -31.10 6.86 8.54
CA ASN A 45 -30.67 8.17 9.08
C ASN A 45 -30.06 9.04 7.98
N ILE A 46 -30.93 9.82 7.29
CA ILE A 46 -30.49 10.68 6.18
C ILE A 46 -29.54 11.76 6.65
N GLN A 47 -29.74 12.30 7.85
CA GLN A 47 -28.87 13.36 8.39
C GLN A 47 -27.47 12.86 8.71
N LYS A 48 -27.33 11.56 9.00
CA LYS A 48 -26.04 10.92 9.25
C LYS A 48 -25.34 10.49 7.96
N TYR A 49 -26.08 9.92 6.99
CA TYR A 49 -25.48 9.20 5.86
C TYR A 49 -25.47 9.99 4.54
N VAL A 50 -26.24 11.10 4.46
CA VAL A 50 -26.27 11.94 3.26
C VAL A 50 -25.73 13.33 3.58
N MET A 51 -24.47 13.58 3.20
CA MET A 51 -23.73 14.80 3.56
C MET A 51 -24.03 15.97 2.63
N MET A 52 -25.30 16.36 2.55
CA MET A 52 -25.65 17.67 2.01
C MET A 52 -25.09 18.78 2.94
N PRO A 53 -24.84 20.00 2.44
CA PRO A 53 -24.22 21.08 3.23
C PRO A 53 -24.90 21.32 4.60
N GLY A 54 -26.22 21.34 4.65
CA GLY A 54 -26.95 21.53 5.92
C GLY A 54 -26.80 20.36 6.90
N ASN A 55 -26.58 19.13 6.42
CA ASN A 55 -26.31 17.96 7.26
C ASN A 55 -24.84 17.98 7.71
N ALA A 56 -23.91 18.35 6.83
CA ALA A 56 -22.50 18.43 7.15
C ALA A 56 -22.23 19.44 8.28
N ILE A 57 -22.83 20.63 8.23
CA ILE A 57 -22.73 21.65 9.29
C ILE A 57 -23.16 21.08 10.65
N ARG A 58 -24.29 20.37 10.68
CA ARG A 58 -24.80 19.75 11.93
C ARG A 58 -23.95 18.55 12.38
N ARG A 59 -23.35 17.84 11.42
CA ARG A 59 -22.54 16.65 11.72
C ARG A 59 -21.15 17.02 12.26
N HIS A 60 -20.57 18.14 11.85
CA HIS A 60 -19.22 18.54 12.27
C HIS A 60 -19.08 18.62 13.81
N PRO A 61 -19.97 19.30 14.58
CA PRO A 61 -19.89 19.28 16.04
C PRO A 61 -19.93 17.86 16.64
N VAL A 62 -20.65 16.92 16.03
CA VAL A 62 -20.71 15.53 16.47
C VAL A 62 -19.37 14.84 16.25
N VAL A 63 -18.67 15.13 15.13
CA VAL A 63 -17.35 14.60 14.84
C VAL A 63 -16.33 15.12 15.86
N GLU A 64 -16.34 16.41 16.16
CA GLU A 64 -15.43 17.02 17.15
C GLU A 64 -15.68 16.44 18.57
N ALA A 65 -16.93 16.32 18.97
CA ALA A 65 -17.27 15.72 20.26
C ALA A 65 -16.82 14.25 20.36
N ARG A 66 -16.94 13.51 19.25
CA ARG A 66 -16.48 12.13 19.14
C ARG A 66 -14.96 12.04 19.27
N MET A 67 -14.21 12.90 18.58
CA MET A 67 -12.75 12.92 18.69
C MET A 67 -12.28 13.18 20.11
N LYS A 68 -12.98 14.08 20.83
CA LYS A 68 -12.73 14.29 22.26
C LYS A 68 -13.02 13.06 23.10
N ALA A 69 -14.17 12.41 22.88
CA ALA A 69 -14.52 11.18 23.60
C ALA A 69 -13.53 10.02 23.36
N ILE A 70 -12.96 9.92 22.14
CA ILE A 70 -11.91 8.95 21.83
C ILE A 70 -10.60 9.32 22.54
N ALA A 71 -10.25 10.61 22.61
CA ALA A 71 -9.08 11.07 23.34
C ALA A 71 -9.19 10.72 24.85
N ASP A 72 -10.35 11.00 25.46
CA ASP A 72 -10.62 10.64 26.86
C ASP A 72 -10.55 9.12 27.08
N TYR A 73 -11.08 8.33 26.13
CA TYR A 73 -10.96 6.87 26.17
C TYR A 73 -9.51 6.39 26.05
N ALA A 74 -8.71 7.02 25.21
CA ALA A 74 -7.32 6.66 24.99
C ALA A 74 -6.46 6.77 26.26
N GLU A 75 -6.82 7.69 27.19
CA GLU A 75 -6.10 7.88 28.46
C GLU A 75 -6.18 6.63 29.37
N THR A 76 -7.25 5.86 29.27
CA THR A 76 -7.50 4.68 30.13
C THR A 76 -7.60 3.37 29.35
N SER A 77 -7.35 3.41 28.05
CA SER A 77 -7.47 2.24 27.19
C SER A 77 -6.45 1.15 27.54
N PRO A 78 -6.87 -0.12 27.63
CA PRO A 78 -5.95 -1.24 27.84
C PRO A 78 -4.98 -1.47 26.65
N LEU A 79 -5.21 -0.81 25.53
CA LEU A 79 -4.30 -0.82 24.38
C LEU A 79 -3.04 0.03 24.64
N ASN A 80 -3.13 1.02 25.52
CA ASN A 80 -2.00 1.81 26.00
C ASN A 80 -1.50 1.18 27.30
N LYS A 81 -0.23 0.81 27.36
CA LYS A 81 0.31 0.05 28.47
C LYS A 81 1.50 0.75 29.09
N VAL A 82 1.44 0.97 30.41
CA VAL A 82 2.55 1.46 31.22
C VAL A 82 3.23 0.28 31.93
N GLU A 83 4.54 0.18 31.78
CA GLU A 83 5.38 -0.77 32.50
C GLU A 83 6.44 0.03 33.25
N MET A 84 6.34 0.07 34.58
CA MET A 84 7.29 0.78 35.43
C MET A 84 8.36 -0.18 35.93
N ASN A 85 9.63 0.13 35.61
CA ASN A 85 10.82 -0.55 36.15
C ASN A 85 11.78 0.52 36.70
N ASP A 86 13.04 0.60 36.19
CA ASP A 86 13.95 1.72 36.50
C ASP A 86 13.41 3.01 35.89
N THR A 87 13.37 4.06 36.71
CA THR A 87 12.84 5.38 36.31
C THR A 87 13.90 6.34 35.76
N LYS A 88 15.17 5.93 35.70
CA LYS A 88 16.23 6.71 35.06
C LYS A 88 15.98 6.91 33.59
N ILE A 89 15.40 5.88 32.94
CA ILE A 89 15.09 5.87 31.51
C ILE A 89 13.60 5.59 31.34
N GLY A 90 12.87 6.54 30.78
CA GLY A 90 11.51 6.37 30.30
C GLY A 90 11.51 6.25 28.78
N VAL A 91 10.73 5.33 28.23
CA VAL A 91 10.56 5.15 26.77
C VAL A 91 9.09 5.27 26.41
N ILE A 92 8.77 6.23 25.56
CA ILE A 92 7.44 6.36 24.91
C ILE A 92 7.57 5.84 23.48
N THR A 93 6.74 4.88 23.11
CA THR A 93 6.89 4.19 21.83
C THR A 93 5.58 3.55 21.38
N SER A 94 5.54 3.10 20.11
CA SER A 94 4.40 2.36 19.54
C SER A 94 4.86 1.24 18.59
N GLY A 95 3.96 0.32 18.30
CA GLY A 95 4.19 -0.74 17.31
C GLY A 95 5.42 -1.60 17.60
N ILE A 96 6.19 -1.89 16.55
CA ILE A 96 7.37 -2.77 16.63
C ILE A 96 8.54 -2.13 17.41
N SER A 97 8.63 -0.80 17.43
CA SER A 97 9.68 -0.08 18.14
C SER A 97 9.65 -0.37 19.66
N TYR A 98 8.47 -0.72 20.19
CA TYR A 98 8.36 -1.20 21.57
C TYR A 98 9.16 -2.50 21.81
N GLN A 99 9.11 -3.44 20.87
CA GLN A 99 9.84 -4.71 21.00
C GLN A 99 11.35 -4.48 20.96
N TYR A 100 11.81 -3.61 20.06
CA TYR A 100 13.22 -3.24 19.98
C TYR A 100 13.72 -2.55 21.24
N ALA A 101 12.92 -1.62 21.77
CA ALA A 101 13.25 -0.96 23.03
C ALA A 101 13.29 -1.94 24.20
N LYS A 102 12.30 -2.83 24.29
CA LYS A 102 12.21 -3.82 25.37
C LYS A 102 13.36 -4.82 25.35
N GLU A 103 13.77 -5.28 24.18
CA GLU A 103 14.91 -6.18 24.03
C GLU A 103 16.24 -5.49 24.35
N ALA A 104 16.41 -4.26 23.92
CA ALA A 104 17.66 -3.50 24.14
C ALA A 104 17.86 -3.09 25.61
N LEU A 105 16.80 -2.63 26.26
CA LEU A 105 16.90 -1.97 27.56
C LEU A 105 16.42 -2.85 28.72
N GLY A 106 15.59 -3.86 28.47
CA GLY A 106 15.07 -4.76 29.51
C GLY A 106 14.44 -4.01 30.68
N ASP A 107 14.83 -4.34 31.89
CA ASP A 107 14.35 -3.72 33.12
C ASP A 107 15.13 -2.44 33.48
N LYS A 108 16.16 -2.05 32.70
CA LYS A 108 16.88 -0.77 32.85
C LYS A 108 16.04 0.44 32.45
N ALA A 109 14.83 0.23 31.89
CA ALA A 109 13.94 1.30 31.47
C ALA A 109 12.48 1.01 31.84
N SER A 110 11.70 2.08 31.99
CA SER A 110 10.24 2.06 32.08
C SER A 110 9.65 2.39 30.71
N TYR A 111 8.45 1.86 30.42
CA TYR A 111 7.85 1.94 29.07
C TYR A 111 6.43 2.46 29.13
N LEU A 112 6.10 3.37 28.20
CA LEU A 112 4.74 3.66 27.79
C LEU A 112 4.57 3.19 26.35
N LYS A 113 3.89 2.06 26.17
CA LYS A 113 3.52 1.54 24.86
C LYS A 113 2.17 2.11 24.44
N LEU A 114 2.17 2.91 23.38
CA LEU A 114 0.96 3.46 22.80
C LEU A 114 0.37 2.51 21.74
N GLY A 115 -0.83 1.99 22.02
CA GLY A 115 -1.63 1.24 21.05
C GLY A 115 -2.60 2.13 20.28
N ILE A 116 -3.03 3.26 20.87
CA ILE A 116 -3.80 4.31 20.22
C ILE A 116 -2.91 5.55 20.08
N VAL A 117 -2.60 5.91 18.84
CA VAL A 117 -1.73 7.06 18.50
C VAL A 117 -2.46 8.25 17.90
N ASN A 118 -3.76 8.09 17.60
CA ASN A 118 -4.60 9.19 17.12
C ASN A 118 -6.08 8.97 17.53
N PRO A 119 -6.67 9.87 18.31
CA PRO A 119 -6.01 10.96 19.02
C PRO A 119 -5.04 10.45 20.09
N MET A 120 -3.92 11.16 20.26
CA MET A 120 -2.87 10.74 21.19
C MET A 120 -3.23 11.09 22.64
N PRO A 121 -3.11 10.17 23.60
CA PRO A 121 -3.44 10.42 25.00
C PRO A 121 -2.34 11.24 25.68
N ILE A 122 -2.63 12.48 26.02
CA ILE A 122 -1.60 13.37 26.54
C ILE A 122 -1.41 13.29 28.05
N GLN A 123 -2.45 12.98 28.80
CA GLN A 123 -2.35 12.93 30.26
C GLN A 123 -1.51 11.74 30.71
N ILE A 124 -1.76 10.53 30.19
CA ILE A 124 -0.93 9.36 30.49
C ILE A 124 0.53 9.56 30.10
N ILE A 125 0.79 10.28 28.97
CA ILE A 125 2.15 10.65 28.56
C ILE A 125 2.80 11.56 29.59
N LYS A 126 2.11 12.61 30.06
CA LYS A 126 2.62 13.53 31.11
C LYS A 126 2.87 12.80 32.41
N ASP A 127 1.92 11.99 32.84
CA ASP A 127 2.02 11.24 34.12
C ASP A 127 3.14 10.21 34.08
N PHE A 128 3.40 9.60 32.94
CA PHE A 128 4.53 8.71 32.72
C PHE A 128 5.86 9.49 32.74
N ALA A 129 5.94 10.55 31.93
CA ALA A 129 7.15 11.34 31.83
C ALA A 129 7.57 11.96 33.16
N ALA A 130 6.62 12.42 33.97
CA ALA A 130 6.89 12.98 35.30
C ALA A 130 7.53 11.99 36.28
N LYS A 131 7.46 10.70 36.02
CA LYS A 131 8.06 9.63 36.85
C LYS A 131 9.47 9.25 36.42
N CYS A 132 9.94 9.73 35.29
CA CYS A 132 11.21 9.34 34.70
C CYS A 132 12.20 10.51 34.68
N GLU A 133 13.48 10.25 34.92
CA GLU A 133 14.53 11.28 34.90
C GLU A 133 14.82 11.75 33.46
N LYS A 134 14.91 10.80 32.52
CA LYS A 134 15.07 11.07 31.08
C LYS A 134 14.03 10.29 30.30
N VAL A 135 13.37 10.97 29.36
CA VAL A 135 12.34 10.38 28.52
C VAL A 135 12.77 10.36 27.04
N TYR A 136 12.76 9.18 26.47
CA TYR A 136 13.07 8.97 25.06
C TYR A 136 11.80 8.60 24.28
N VAL A 137 11.67 9.15 23.06
CA VAL A 137 10.68 8.69 22.09
C VAL A 137 11.38 7.83 21.07
N ILE A 138 10.93 6.59 20.94
CA ILE A 138 11.44 5.64 19.95
C ILE A 138 10.32 5.35 18.96
N GLU A 139 10.42 5.95 17.78
CA GLU A 139 9.47 5.81 16.67
C GLU A 139 10.19 5.84 15.33
N GLU A 140 9.71 5.04 14.39
CA GLU A 140 10.24 4.99 13.02
C GLU A 140 9.66 6.11 12.16
N LEU A 141 10.43 6.53 11.16
CA LEU A 141 10.06 7.60 10.20
C LEU A 141 9.85 8.95 10.90
N ASP A 142 8.70 9.60 10.67
CA ASP A 142 8.42 10.95 11.16
C ASP A 142 8.25 11.04 12.69
N ASP A 143 8.47 12.21 13.21
CA ASP A 143 8.45 12.57 14.64
C ASP A 143 7.03 12.85 15.17
N VAL A 144 6.09 11.92 14.95
CA VAL A 144 4.68 12.10 15.30
C VAL A 144 4.47 12.14 16.82
N ILE A 145 5.03 11.16 17.54
CA ILE A 145 4.91 11.08 19.02
C ILE A 145 5.75 12.18 19.67
N GLU A 146 6.97 12.36 19.20
CA GLU A 146 7.89 13.36 19.72
C GLU A 146 7.31 14.79 19.59
N THR A 147 6.84 15.16 18.40
CA THR A 147 6.20 16.45 18.15
C THR A 147 4.98 16.66 19.03
N HIS A 148 4.15 15.64 19.22
CA HIS A 148 2.99 15.73 20.10
C HIS A 148 3.40 15.93 21.57
N CYS A 149 4.41 15.22 22.05
CA CYS A 149 4.98 15.40 23.38
C CYS A 149 5.47 16.85 23.58
N LYS A 150 6.33 17.33 22.69
CA LYS A 150 6.91 18.68 22.74
C LYS A 150 5.84 19.77 22.66
N LYS A 151 4.86 19.64 21.77
CA LYS A 151 3.70 20.57 21.65
C LYS A 151 2.94 20.70 22.98
N ASN A 152 2.89 19.67 23.78
CA ASN A 152 2.17 19.62 25.05
C ASN A 152 3.08 19.85 26.27
N GLY A 153 4.31 20.31 26.06
CA GLY A 153 5.26 20.70 27.12
C GLY A 153 5.96 19.51 27.80
N VAL A 154 5.96 18.33 27.18
CA VAL A 154 6.71 17.17 27.66
C VAL A 154 8.10 17.18 27.03
N ASN A 155 9.14 17.24 27.86
CA ASN A 155 10.52 17.20 27.41
C ASN A 155 10.93 15.78 27.09
N VAL A 156 11.24 15.53 25.83
CA VAL A 156 11.62 14.20 25.30
C VAL A 156 12.78 14.31 24.32
N ILE A 157 13.55 13.24 24.24
CA ILE A 157 14.66 13.04 23.31
C ILE A 157 14.21 12.01 22.26
N GLY A 158 14.23 12.37 20.99
CA GLY A 158 13.74 11.50 19.90
C GLY A 158 14.61 11.53 18.65
N LYS A 159 14.22 12.26 17.62
CA LYS A 159 14.89 12.28 16.31
C LYS A 159 16.28 12.91 16.32
N GLU A 160 16.68 13.57 17.37
CA GLU A 160 18.08 13.96 17.57
C GLU A 160 19.03 12.76 17.73
N LEU A 161 18.49 11.60 18.17
CA LEU A 161 19.23 10.34 18.29
C LEU A 161 18.88 9.32 17.19
N PHE A 162 17.62 9.28 16.76
CA PHE A 162 17.09 8.27 15.84
C PHE A 162 16.83 8.87 14.47
N SER A 163 17.34 8.20 13.43
CA SER A 163 17.16 8.62 12.04
C SER A 163 15.67 8.71 11.62
N LEU A 164 15.38 9.66 10.72
CA LEU A 164 14.11 9.70 9.98
C LEU A 164 14.03 8.62 8.89
N MET A 165 15.15 7.97 8.57
CA MET A 165 15.27 7.00 7.48
C MET A 165 15.64 5.61 8.01
N GLY A 166 15.08 4.60 7.38
CA GLY A 166 15.39 3.22 7.66
C GLY A 166 14.64 2.65 8.87
N GLU A 167 15.02 1.44 9.25
CA GLU A 167 14.45 0.74 10.40
C GLU A 167 15.21 1.07 11.68
N ILE A 168 14.52 1.02 12.80
CA ILE A 168 15.13 0.96 14.13
C ILE A 168 15.35 -0.51 14.49
N SER A 169 16.39 -0.82 15.24
CA SER A 169 16.67 -2.14 15.78
C SER A 169 17.06 -2.05 17.25
N GLN A 170 16.98 -3.18 17.95
CA GLN A 170 17.46 -3.28 19.35
C GLN A 170 18.92 -2.81 19.49
N THR A 171 19.76 -3.09 18.49
CA THR A 171 21.14 -2.64 18.46
C THR A 171 21.27 -1.13 18.41
N ILE A 172 20.51 -0.48 17.54
CA ILE A 172 20.51 1.00 17.42
C ILE A 172 20.04 1.59 18.74
N VAL A 173 19.01 1.03 19.36
CA VAL A 173 18.51 1.49 20.66
C VAL A 173 19.57 1.34 21.76
N ALA A 174 20.24 0.18 21.85
CA ALA A 174 21.30 -0.06 22.83
C ALA A 174 22.48 0.90 22.63
N GLU A 175 22.93 1.07 21.41
CA GLU A 175 24.03 1.98 21.06
C GLU A 175 23.70 3.44 21.40
N LYS A 176 22.50 3.90 21.04
CA LYS A 176 22.11 5.31 21.21
C LYS A 176 21.78 5.68 22.64
N ILE A 177 21.19 4.79 23.42
CA ILE A 177 20.73 5.06 24.80
C ILE A 177 21.75 4.61 25.84
N LEU A 178 22.34 3.41 25.69
CA LEU A 178 23.28 2.84 26.65
C LEU A 178 24.74 3.06 26.28
N GLY A 179 25.03 3.44 25.04
CA GLY A 179 26.42 3.47 24.51
C GLY A 179 27.02 2.09 24.30
N GLU A 180 26.23 1.04 24.39
CA GLU A 180 26.66 -0.34 24.25
C GLU A 180 26.66 -0.73 22.78
N LYS A 181 27.80 -1.26 22.29
CA LYS A 181 27.89 -1.86 20.93
C LYS A 181 27.85 -3.38 21.10
N PRO A 182 26.75 -4.04 20.70
CA PRO A 182 26.68 -5.48 20.73
C PRO A 182 27.78 -6.09 19.87
N GLU A 183 28.36 -7.18 20.33
CA GLU A 183 29.26 -7.99 19.52
C GLU A 183 28.45 -8.71 18.43
N TYR A 184 28.88 -8.54 17.20
CA TYR A 184 28.28 -9.25 16.05
C TYR A 184 29.17 -10.42 15.64
N ILE A 185 28.51 -11.52 15.29
CA ILE A 185 29.16 -12.54 14.48
C ILE A 185 29.21 -11.96 13.05
N THR A 186 30.38 -11.60 12.61
CA THR A 186 30.60 -11.15 11.24
C THR A 186 30.90 -12.35 10.35
N PHE A 187 30.22 -12.46 9.23
CA PHE A 187 30.53 -13.39 8.17
C PHE A 187 31.16 -12.60 7.01
N GLU A 188 32.09 -13.24 6.28
CA GLU A 188 32.39 -12.73 4.97
C GLU A 188 31.14 -12.83 4.10
N ASP A 189 30.52 -11.70 3.79
CA ASP A 189 29.26 -11.64 3.05
C ASP A 189 29.54 -11.82 1.55
N ASN A 190 29.71 -13.08 1.14
CA ASN A 190 29.84 -13.49 -0.25
C ASN A 190 28.49 -13.85 -0.89
N VAL A 191 27.38 -13.53 -0.23
CA VAL A 191 26.05 -13.83 -0.75
C VAL A 191 25.70 -12.86 -1.88
N PRO A 192 25.41 -13.35 -3.10
CA PRO A 192 25.05 -12.46 -4.20
C PRO A 192 23.75 -11.72 -3.90
N VAL A 193 23.72 -10.43 -4.23
CA VAL A 193 22.51 -9.61 -4.16
C VAL A 193 21.43 -10.23 -5.04
N ARG A 194 20.23 -10.42 -4.50
CA ARG A 194 19.07 -10.99 -5.20
C ARG A 194 17.95 -9.94 -5.29
N PRO A 195 18.04 -8.99 -6.24
CA PRO A 195 16.97 -8.01 -6.43
C PRO A 195 15.70 -8.71 -6.89
N PRO A 196 14.52 -8.13 -6.61
CA PRO A 196 13.27 -8.62 -7.16
C PRO A 196 13.32 -8.63 -8.68
N VAL A 197 12.95 -9.77 -9.29
CA VAL A 197 12.88 -9.93 -10.75
C VAL A 197 11.62 -10.66 -11.14
N MET A 198 11.18 -10.49 -12.38
CA MET A 198 10.07 -11.30 -12.92
C MET A 198 10.43 -12.79 -12.91
N CYS A 199 9.48 -13.63 -12.57
CA CYS A 199 9.64 -15.09 -12.53
C CYS A 199 10.20 -15.65 -13.84
N PRO A 200 10.94 -16.78 -13.81
CA PRO A 200 11.24 -17.55 -15.01
C PRO A 200 9.95 -17.96 -15.73
N GLY A 201 9.88 -17.77 -17.05
CA GLY A 201 8.69 -18.06 -17.84
C GLY A 201 7.51 -17.08 -17.59
N CYS A 202 7.75 -15.94 -16.97
CA CYS A 202 6.72 -14.91 -16.82
C CYS A 202 6.31 -14.34 -18.20
N PRO A 203 5.00 -14.31 -18.54
CA PRO A 203 4.54 -13.80 -19.83
C PRO A 203 4.87 -12.33 -20.06
N HIS A 204 4.96 -11.54 -19.00
CA HIS A 204 5.27 -10.12 -19.10
C HIS A 204 6.67 -9.84 -19.67
N ARG A 205 7.63 -10.77 -19.52
CA ARG A 205 9.01 -10.60 -20.00
C ARG A 205 9.08 -10.34 -21.51
N GLY A 206 8.33 -11.12 -22.30
CA GLY A 206 8.32 -10.97 -23.77
C GLY A 206 7.80 -9.58 -24.19
N LEU A 207 6.71 -9.13 -23.60
CA LEU A 207 6.17 -7.80 -23.88
C LEU A 207 7.17 -6.70 -23.51
N PHE A 208 7.73 -6.71 -22.29
CA PHE A 208 8.67 -5.66 -21.87
C PHE A 208 9.97 -5.68 -22.66
N TYR A 209 10.39 -6.84 -23.15
CA TYR A 209 11.50 -6.92 -24.09
C TYR A 209 11.16 -6.19 -25.41
N CYS A 210 9.97 -6.36 -25.97
CA CYS A 210 9.51 -5.64 -27.16
C CYS A 210 9.45 -4.13 -26.91
N LEU A 211 8.89 -3.69 -25.77
CA LEU A 211 8.81 -2.27 -25.41
C LEU A 211 10.20 -1.63 -25.26
N HIS A 212 11.12 -2.32 -24.59
CA HIS A 212 12.52 -1.88 -24.49
C HIS A 212 13.18 -1.71 -25.86
N LYS A 213 13.03 -2.73 -26.72
CA LYS A 213 13.58 -2.70 -28.09
C LYS A 213 13.02 -1.59 -28.95
N LEU A 214 11.75 -1.25 -28.74
CA LEU A 214 11.08 -0.16 -29.46
C LEU A 214 11.45 1.23 -28.92
N GLY A 215 11.99 1.32 -27.71
CA GLY A 215 12.38 2.59 -27.09
C GLY A 215 11.19 3.53 -26.84
N VAL A 216 10.01 2.98 -26.57
CA VAL A 216 8.81 3.77 -26.29
C VAL A 216 8.75 4.19 -24.82
N VAL A 217 8.13 5.33 -24.54
CA VAL A 217 7.81 5.76 -23.18
C VAL A 217 6.68 4.89 -22.64
N VAL A 218 6.87 4.34 -21.46
CA VAL A 218 5.90 3.44 -20.82
C VAL A 218 5.36 4.04 -19.53
N SER A 219 4.11 4.51 -19.58
CA SER A 219 3.34 4.86 -18.39
C SER A 219 2.87 3.58 -17.73
N GLY A 220 3.52 3.20 -16.62
CA GLY A 220 3.30 1.95 -15.92
C GLY A 220 2.27 2.02 -14.81
N ASP A 221 1.90 0.85 -14.33
CA ASP A 221 0.96 0.66 -13.23
C ASP A 221 1.52 -0.31 -12.19
N ILE A 222 0.73 -0.68 -11.19
CA ILE A 222 1.17 -1.48 -10.05
C ILE A 222 0.75 -2.94 -10.20
N GLY A 223 1.74 -3.83 -10.21
CA GLY A 223 1.58 -5.28 -10.32
C GLY A 223 2.93 -5.96 -10.50
N CYS A 224 2.98 -7.28 -10.74
CA CYS A 224 4.23 -7.99 -11.05
C CYS A 224 4.99 -7.34 -12.19
N TYR A 225 4.29 -6.77 -13.14
CA TYR A 225 4.84 -6.08 -14.31
C TYR A 225 5.55 -4.77 -13.99
N THR A 226 5.38 -4.19 -12.79
CA THR A 226 6.21 -3.05 -12.33
C THR A 226 7.70 -3.41 -12.37
N LEU A 227 8.04 -4.69 -12.22
CA LEU A 227 9.40 -5.20 -12.38
C LEU A 227 9.94 -5.09 -13.81
N GLY A 228 9.14 -4.67 -14.79
CA GLY A 228 9.61 -4.25 -16.12
C GLY A 228 10.55 -3.04 -16.08
N ALA A 229 10.54 -2.27 -14.99
CA ALA A 229 11.48 -1.19 -14.74
C ALA A 229 12.89 -1.66 -14.40
N THR A 230 13.05 -2.90 -13.94
CA THR A 230 14.34 -3.43 -13.50
C THR A 230 15.17 -3.99 -14.65
N ALA A 231 16.50 -4.01 -14.47
CA ALA A 231 17.40 -4.64 -15.44
C ALA A 231 17.10 -6.15 -15.58
N PRO A 232 17.24 -6.73 -16.78
CA PRO A 232 17.77 -6.14 -18.02
C PRO A 232 16.67 -5.46 -18.88
N LEU A 233 15.42 -5.45 -18.46
CA LEU A 233 14.30 -4.95 -19.25
C LEU A 233 14.28 -3.42 -19.36
N CYS A 234 14.37 -2.74 -18.22
CA CYS A 234 14.43 -1.26 -18.14
C CYS A 234 13.40 -0.56 -19.05
N ALA A 235 12.17 -1.06 -19.07
CA ALA A 235 11.17 -0.70 -20.05
C ALA A 235 9.90 -0.08 -19.41
N MET A 236 10.05 0.62 -18.31
CA MET A 236 8.97 1.33 -17.65
C MET A 236 9.49 2.64 -17.10
N ASP A 237 8.84 3.75 -17.46
CA ASP A 237 9.31 5.09 -17.12
C ASP A 237 8.66 5.67 -15.87
N SER A 238 7.42 5.29 -15.57
CA SER A 238 6.71 5.83 -14.42
C SER A 238 5.70 4.86 -13.84
N THR A 239 5.46 4.98 -12.53
CA THR A 239 4.33 4.38 -11.81
C THR A 239 3.86 5.36 -10.74
N ILE A 240 2.54 5.55 -10.57
CA ILE A 240 1.97 6.47 -9.59
C ILE A 240 1.11 5.71 -8.59
N CYS A 241 -0.01 5.16 -9.04
CA CYS A 241 -0.92 4.35 -8.24
C CYS A 241 -1.72 3.41 -9.15
N MET A 242 -2.43 2.45 -8.57
CA MET A 242 -3.27 1.51 -9.33
C MET A 242 -4.29 2.23 -10.20
N GLY A 243 -4.23 2.00 -11.51
CA GLY A 243 -5.10 2.58 -12.55
C GLY A 243 -4.62 3.90 -13.14
N ALA A 244 -3.57 4.51 -12.59
CA ALA A 244 -3.09 5.82 -13.06
C ALA A 244 -2.31 5.77 -14.36
N SER A 245 -1.86 4.59 -14.83
CA SER A 245 -1.09 4.47 -16.08
C SER A 245 -1.82 5.04 -17.27
N ILE A 246 -3.10 4.70 -17.43
CA ILE A 246 -3.92 5.16 -18.56
C ILE A 246 -4.17 6.67 -18.49
N SER A 247 -4.59 7.17 -17.32
CA SER A 247 -4.84 8.61 -17.12
C SER A 247 -3.56 9.42 -17.23
N GLY A 248 -2.44 8.89 -16.73
CA GLY A 248 -1.12 9.52 -16.83
C GLY A 248 -0.66 9.63 -18.29
N LEU A 249 -0.78 8.54 -19.06
CA LEU A 249 -0.49 8.57 -20.50
C LEU A 249 -1.39 9.56 -21.24
N HIS A 250 -2.69 9.57 -20.93
CA HIS A 250 -3.62 10.52 -21.54
C HIS A 250 -3.16 11.96 -21.33
N GLY A 251 -2.84 12.34 -20.10
CA GLY A 251 -2.34 13.68 -19.79
C GLY A 251 -1.00 13.98 -20.46
N PHE A 252 -0.08 13.02 -20.45
CA PHE A 252 1.22 13.14 -21.13
C PHE A 252 1.07 13.40 -22.63
N ASN A 253 0.22 12.62 -23.32
CA ASN A 253 -0.03 12.75 -24.75
C ASN A 253 -0.72 14.06 -25.09
N LYS A 254 -1.72 14.49 -24.33
CA LYS A 254 -2.37 15.80 -24.51
C LYS A 254 -1.40 16.97 -24.36
N ALA A 255 -0.47 16.87 -23.42
CA ALA A 255 0.52 17.93 -23.19
C ALA A 255 1.63 17.98 -24.24
N ARG A 256 2.00 16.83 -24.83
CA ARG A 256 3.13 16.71 -25.75
C ARG A 256 2.75 16.58 -27.23
N GLY A 257 1.50 16.22 -27.53
CA GLY A 257 0.96 16.12 -28.89
C GLY A 257 1.37 14.87 -29.66
N ALA A 258 1.12 14.89 -30.98
CA ALA A 258 1.16 13.72 -31.86
C ALA A 258 2.49 12.94 -31.90
N GLU A 259 3.63 13.58 -31.65
CA GLU A 259 4.91 12.86 -31.60
C GLU A 259 5.00 11.93 -30.39
N ALA A 260 4.48 12.38 -29.26
CA ALA A 260 4.46 11.57 -28.02
C ALA A 260 3.45 10.42 -28.16
N GLU A 261 2.30 10.66 -28.75
CA GLU A 261 1.26 9.65 -28.99
C GLU A 261 1.79 8.43 -29.77
N LYS A 262 2.69 8.66 -30.74
CA LYS A 262 3.31 7.60 -31.57
C LYS A 262 4.49 6.88 -30.87
N LYS A 263 4.92 7.34 -29.71
CA LYS A 263 6.11 6.85 -29.01
C LYS A 263 5.86 6.53 -27.53
N SER A 264 4.60 6.38 -27.15
CA SER A 264 4.26 6.12 -25.75
C SER A 264 3.10 5.15 -25.62
N VAL A 265 3.14 4.33 -24.57
CA VAL A 265 2.10 3.36 -24.22
C VAL A 265 1.77 3.41 -22.73
N ALA A 266 0.55 3.04 -22.37
CA ALA A 266 0.23 2.69 -20.98
C ALA A 266 0.22 1.19 -20.83
N VAL A 267 0.75 0.67 -19.71
CA VAL A 267 0.67 -0.76 -19.34
C VAL A 267 -0.10 -0.91 -18.06
N ILE A 268 -1.05 -1.86 -18.01
CA ILE A 268 -1.89 -2.13 -16.86
C ILE A 268 -2.24 -3.61 -16.79
N GLY A 269 -2.26 -4.20 -15.60
CA GLY A 269 -2.69 -5.59 -15.41
C GLY A 269 -4.21 -5.75 -15.50
N ASP A 270 -4.69 -6.96 -15.81
CA ASP A 270 -6.10 -7.33 -15.90
C ASP A 270 -6.90 -6.97 -14.64
N SER A 271 -6.40 -7.35 -13.47
CA SER A 271 -7.01 -7.03 -12.18
C SER A 271 -7.06 -5.53 -11.92
N THR A 272 -5.95 -4.82 -12.15
CA THR A 272 -5.88 -3.37 -11.94
C THR A 272 -6.77 -2.61 -12.93
N PHE A 273 -6.89 -3.10 -14.16
CA PHE A 273 -7.81 -2.55 -15.16
C PHE A 273 -9.26 -2.63 -14.68
N MET A 274 -9.67 -3.79 -14.17
CA MET A 274 -11.02 -4.00 -13.58
C MET A 274 -11.24 -3.17 -12.32
N HIS A 275 -10.20 -2.94 -11.52
CA HIS A 275 -10.30 -2.15 -10.29
C HIS A 275 -10.48 -0.65 -10.57
N SER A 276 -9.64 -0.06 -11.45
CA SER A 276 -9.57 1.40 -11.60
C SER A 276 -9.12 1.90 -12.99
N GLY A 277 -8.76 0.99 -13.91
CA GLY A 277 -8.30 1.38 -15.25
C GLY A 277 -9.41 1.76 -16.22
N MET A 278 -10.61 1.18 -16.07
CA MET A 278 -11.75 1.42 -16.98
C MET A 278 -12.11 2.90 -17.10
N THR A 279 -12.15 3.62 -16.01
CA THR A 279 -12.48 5.07 -16.01
C THR A 279 -11.47 5.90 -16.77
N GLY A 280 -10.18 5.53 -16.69
CA GLY A 280 -9.11 6.13 -17.50
C GLY A 280 -9.32 5.87 -18.99
N LEU A 281 -9.69 4.64 -19.37
CA LEU A 281 -9.94 4.28 -20.75
C LEU A 281 -11.16 4.99 -21.35
N VAL A 282 -12.24 5.11 -20.57
CA VAL A 282 -13.42 5.91 -20.94
C VAL A 282 -13.01 7.37 -21.24
N ASN A 283 -12.15 7.95 -20.40
CA ASN A 283 -11.68 9.32 -20.58
C ASN A 283 -10.82 9.47 -21.85
N VAL A 284 -9.97 8.48 -22.16
CA VAL A 284 -9.18 8.43 -23.40
C VAL A 284 -10.10 8.39 -24.63
N ALA A 285 -11.11 7.52 -24.64
CA ALA A 285 -12.09 7.41 -25.72
C ALA A 285 -12.92 8.69 -25.87
N TYR A 286 -13.46 9.21 -24.76
CA TYR A 286 -14.30 10.41 -24.75
C TYR A 286 -13.58 11.66 -25.28
N ASN A 287 -12.31 11.84 -24.90
CA ASN A 287 -11.49 12.98 -25.30
C ASN A 287 -10.64 12.72 -26.57
N SER A 288 -10.83 11.59 -27.23
CA SER A 288 -10.18 11.23 -28.51
C SER A 288 -8.66 11.48 -28.49
N THR A 289 -7.97 10.89 -27.50
CA THR A 289 -6.51 10.94 -27.43
C THR A 289 -5.95 9.68 -28.08
N ASN A 290 -5.05 9.81 -29.04
CA ASN A 290 -4.41 8.69 -29.71
C ASN A 290 -3.43 7.99 -28.77
N SER A 291 -3.98 7.30 -27.78
CA SER A 291 -3.20 6.60 -26.75
C SER A 291 -3.35 5.09 -26.94
N THR A 292 -2.22 4.39 -26.98
CA THR A 292 -2.18 2.93 -27.00
C THR A 292 -2.08 2.39 -25.57
N VAL A 293 -3.08 1.62 -25.16
CA VAL A 293 -3.14 0.97 -23.84
C VAL A 293 -2.90 -0.52 -23.97
N ILE A 294 -2.00 -1.07 -23.19
CA ILE A 294 -1.68 -2.50 -23.18
C ILE A 294 -2.19 -3.11 -21.88
N ILE A 295 -3.19 -3.99 -21.96
CA ILE A 295 -3.73 -4.74 -20.83
C ILE A 295 -2.99 -6.07 -20.73
N LEU A 296 -2.38 -6.34 -19.60
CA LEU A 296 -1.62 -7.55 -19.29
C LEU A 296 -2.55 -8.58 -18.65
N ASP A 297 -3.16 -9.42 -19.47
CA ASP A 297 -4.06 -10.49 -19.03
C ASP A 297 -3.26 -11.77 -18.73
N ASN A 298 -2.94 -11.97 -17.46
CA ASN A 298 -2.27 -13.16 -16.97
C ASN A 298 -3.20 -14.10 -16.18
N SER A 299 -4.50 -13.85 -16.23
CA SER A 299 -5.57 -14.65 -15.64
C SER A 299 -5.46 -14.82 -14.12
N ILE A 300 -4.80 -13.89 -13.39
CA ILE A 300 -4.68 -13.93 -11.93
C ILE A 300 -4.14 -12.60 -11.38
N THR A 301 -4.51 -12.25 -10.17
CA THR A 301 -3.85 -11.18 -9.40
C THR A 301 -2.62 -11.75 -8.71
N GLY A 302 -1.48 -11.78 -9.42
CA GLY A 302 -0.29 -12.55 -9.00
C GLY A 302 0.47 -12.00 -7.83
N MET A 303 0.76 -10.68 -7.81
CA MET A 303 1.69 -10.03 -6.87
C MET A 303 1.27 -10.21 -5.39
N THR A 304 -0.01 -10.19 -5.10
CA THR A 304 -0.55 -10.17 -3.74
C THR A 304 -0.97 -11.55 -3.22
N GLY A 305 -0.65 -12.63 -3.92
CA GLY A 305 -0.89 -14.00 -3.46
C GLY A 305 -1.86 -14.82 -4.34
N HIS A 306 -1.94 -14.51 -5.62
CA HIS A 306 -2.73 -15.27 -6.61
C HIS A 306 -4.25 -15.27 -6.34
N GLN A 307 -4.80 -14.07 -6.07
CA GLN A 307 -6.24 -13.89 -5.91
C GLN A 307 -6.97 -13.94 -7.25
N GLN A 308 -8.21 -14.44 -7.20
CA GLN A 308 -9.13 -14.35 -8.33
C GLN A 308 -9.53 -12.89 -8.58
N ASN A 309 -9.89 -12.57 -9.82
CA ASN A 309 -10.38 -11.28 -10.22
C ASN A 309 -11.55 -11.45 -11.22
N PRO A 310 -12.28 -10.40 -11.61
CA PRO A 310 -13.46 -10.54 -12.49
C PRO A 310 -13.20 -11.16 -13.86
N THR A 311 -11.96 -11.27 -14.32
CA THR A 311 -11.63 -11.87 -15.63
C THR A 311 -11.32 -13.38 -15.53
N THR A 312 -11.18 -13.93 -14.32
CA THR A 312 -10.69 -15.32 -14.12
C THR A 312 -11.78 -16.38 -14.14
N GLY A 313 -13.06 -16.00 -14.10
CA GLY A 313 -14.19 -16.95 -14.09
C GLY A 313 -14.42 -17.68 -12.77
N LYS A 314 -13.85 -17.20 -11.67
CA LYS A 314 -14.08 -17.71 -10.31
C LYS A 314 -14.35 -16.58 -9.33
N ASN A 315 -15.24 -16.85 -8.37
CA ASN A 315 -15.53 -15.91 -7.28
C ASN A 315 -14.47 -16.00 -6.14
N LEU A 316 -14.65 -15.19 -5.10
CA LEU A 316 -13.75 -15.17 -3.94
C LEU A 316 -13.62 -16.53 -3.22
N LYS A 317 -14.65 -17.36 -3.27
CA LYS A 317 -14.66 -18.71 -2.66
C LYS A 317 -14.11 -19.80 -3.59
N GLY A 318 -13.79 -19.44 -4.84
CA GLY A 318 -13.30 -20.37 -5.85
C GLY A 318 -14.40 -21.07 -6.68
N ASP A 319 -15.67 -20.72 -6.46
CA ASP A 319 -16.77 -21.28 -7.25
C ASP A 319 -16.78 -20.67 -8.65
N PRO A 320 -17.31 -21.38 -9.67
CA PRO A 320 -17.49 -20.85 -11.00
C PRO A 320 -18.32 -19.54 -10.98
N ALA A 321 -17.86 -18.52 -11.69
CA ALA A 321 -18.50 -17.22 -11.79
C ALA A 321 -18.38 -16.69 -13.22
N TYR A 322 -19.12 -15.63 -13.53
CA TYR A 322 -19.02 -14.94 -14.80
C TYR A 322 -17.61 -14.33 -14.98
N ALA A 323 -17.00 -14.62 -16.14
CA ALA A 323 -15.75 -14.01 -16.52
C ALA A 323 -16.00 -12.82 -17.44
N VAL A 324 -15.46 -11.67 -17.08
CA VAL A 324 -15.57 -10.46 -17.92
C VAL A 324 -14.71 -10.65 -19.17
N ASP A 325 -15.31 -10.47 -20.33
CA ASP A 325 -14.61 -10.41 -21.60
C ASP A 325 -13.99 -9.02 -21.78
N LEU A 326 -12.65 -8.96 -21.74
CA LEU A 326 -11.90 -7.72 -21.85
C LEU A 326 -12.03 -7.07 -23.23
N GLU A 327 -12.16 -7.88 -24.31
CA GLU A 327 -12.30 -7.34 -25.68
C GLU A 327 -13.65 -6.65 -25.84
N MET A 328 -14.73 -7.36 -25.47
CA MET A 328 -16.08 -6.78 -25.48
C MET A 328 -16.16 -5.54 -24.58
N LEU A 329 -15.54 -5.59 -23.42
CA LEU A 329 -15.53 -4.45 -22.50
C LEU A 329 -14.84 -3.24 -23.12
N CYS A 330 -13.65 -3.39 -23.70
CA CYS A 330 -12.92 -2.29 -24.34
C CYS A 330 -13.73 -1.69 -25.51
N HIS A 331 -14.37 -2.51 -26.32
CA HIS A 331 -15.27 -2.03 -27.38
C HIS A 331 -16.46 -1.24 -26.81
N SER A 332 -17.06 -1.74 -25.73
CA SER A 332 -18.19 -1.06 -25.05
C SER A 332 -17.78 0.27 -24.43
N LEU A 333 -16.51 0.45 -24.07
CA LEU A 333 -15.95 1.71 -23.58
C LEU A 333 -15.56 2.69 -24.70
N GLY A 334 -15.83 2.33 -25.97
CA GLY A 334 -15.64 3.22 -27.12
C GLY A 334 -14.34 3.02 -27.89
N ILE A 335 -13.57 1.98 -27.59
CA ILE A 335 -12.33 1.67 -28.34
C ILE A 335 -12.68 0.83 -29.58
N LYS A 336 -12.33 1.33 -30.74
CA LYS A 336 -12.56 0.63 -32.04
C LYS A 336 -11.48 -0.40 -32.33
N SER A 337 -10.22 -0.07 -32.03
CA SER A 337 -9.10 -0.96 -32.26
C SER A 337 -8.73 -1.71 -30.98
N VAL A 338 -9.08 -2.99 -30.93
CA VAL A 338 -8.71 -3.91 -29.85
C VAL A 338 -8.02 -5.10 -30.48
N ARG A 339 -6.80 -5.40 -30.05
CA ARG A 339 -5.97 -6.51 -30.55
C ARG A 339 -5.55 -7.41 -29.42
N VAL A 340 -5.54 -8.73 -29.66
CA VAL A 340 -5.04 -9.72 -28.71
C VAL A 340 -3.73 -10.29 -29.22
N VAL A 341 -2.72 -10.38 -28.35
CA VAL A 341 -1.42 -10.96 -28.68
C VAL A 341 -0.97 -11.94 -27.60
N ASP A 342 -0.24 -12.97 -27.99
CA ASP A 342 0.50 -13.81 -27.06
C ASP A 342 1.95 -13.26 -26.90
N PRO A 343 2.36 -12.77 -25.73
CA PRO A 343 3.68 -12.17 -25.55
C PRO A 343 4.85 -13.18 -25.73
N TYR A 344 4.58 -14.46 -25.88
CA TYR A 344 5.61 -15.44 -26.24
C TYR A 344 5.91 -15.40 -27.75
N HIS A 345 4.98 -14.91 -28.57
CA HIS A 345 5.20 -14.63 -29.99
C HIS A 345 5.72 -13.19 -30.16
N MET A 346 6.96 -12.96 -29.72
CA MET A 346 7.53 -11.61 -29.61
C MET A 346 7.54 -10.83 -30.95
N ALA A 347 7.79 -11.50 -32.08
CA ALA A 347 7.80 -10.84 -33.38
C ALA A 347 6.41 -10.29 -33.77
N GLU A 348 5.35 -11.06 -33.53
CA GLU A 348 3.96 -10.65 -33.73
C GLU A 348 3.59 -9.52 -32.75
N THR A 349 3.95 -9.68 -31.47
CA THR A 349 3.69 -8.66 -30.45
C THR A 349 4.34 -7.32 -30.81
N GLU A 350 5.61 -7.34 -31.25
CA GLU A 350 6.31 -6.14 -31.70
C GLU A 350 5.63 -5.49 -32.94
N ALA A 351 5.21 -6.31 -33.89
CA ALA A 351 4.52 -5.82 -35.09
C ALA A 351 3.18 -5.14 -34.74
N VAL A 352 2.36 -5.77 -33.90
CA VAL A 352 1.09 -5.22 -33.43
C VAL A 352 1.29 -3.92 -32.66
N ILE A 353 2.29 -3.83 -31.78
CA ILE A 353 2.59 -2.59 -31.06
C ILE A 353 2.90 -1.46 -32.06
N LYS A 354 3.72 -1.72 -33.07
CA LYS A 354 4.05 -0.72 -34.12
C LYS A 354 2.83 -0.29 -34.92
N GLU A 355 1.97 -1.23 -35.30
CA GLU A 355 0.72 -0.97 -36.00
C GLU A 355 -0.20 -0.07 -35.18
N GLU A 356 -0.42 -0.38 -33.92
CA GLU A 356 -1.33 0.38 -33.05
C GLU A 356 -0.78 1.78 -32.71
N LEU A 357 0.53 1.93 -32.53
CA LEU A 357 1.18 3.23 -32.31
C LEU A 357 1.12 4.14 -33.54
N ALA A 358 1.00 3.58 -34.75
CA ALA A 358 0.90 4.36 -35.99
C ALA A 358 -0.52 4.90 -36.27
N LYS A 359 -1.53 4.40 -35.53
CA LYS A 359 -2.93 4.82 -35.70
C LYS A 359 -3.18 6.22 -35.12
N GLU A 360 -4.14 6.91 -35.74
CA GLU A 360 -4.62 8.21 -35.25
C GLU A 360 -5.97 8.07 -34.49
N GLU A 361 -6.05 7.05 -33.67
CA GLU A 361 -7.19 6.77 -32.82
C GLU A 361 -6.73 6.03 -31.54
N PRO A 362 -7.50 6.07 -30.44
CA PRO A 362 -7.19 5.30 -29.24
C PRO A 362 -7.28 3.79 -29.53
N SER A 363 -6.33 3.03 -29.01
CA SER A 363 -6.25 1.59 -29.22
C SER A 363 -5.92 0.81 -27.95
N VAL A 364 -6.32 -0.45 -27.93
CA VAL A 364 -6.02 -1.39 -26.84
C VAL A 364 -5.36 -2.64 -27.39
N ILE A 365 -4.27 -3.05 -26.76
CA ILE A 365 -3.63 -4.35 -26.98
C ILE A 365 -3.82 -5.18 -25.72
N ILE A 366 -4.41 -6.36 -25.82
CA ILE A 366 -4.53 -7.32 -24.73
C ILE A 366 -3.41 -8.35 -24.89
N SER A 367 -2.38 -8.24 -24.06
CA SER A 367 -1.29 -9.21 -23.98
C SER A 367 -1.74 -10.38 -23.09
N ARG A 368 -2.25 -11.43 -23.74
CA ARG A 368 -2.93 -12.54 -23.04
C ARG A 368 -2.07 -13.80 -22.97
N ARG A 369 -1.68 -14.17 -21.77
CA ARG A 369 -1.05 -15.45 -21.47
C ARG A 369 -1.13 -15.74 -19.98
N PRO A 370 -1.60 -16.93 -19.54
CA PRO A 370 -1.68 -17.27 -18.12
C PRO A 370 -0.35 -17.16 -17.39
N CYS A 371 -0.41 -16.76 -16.11
CA CYS A 371 0.77 -16.68 -15.24
C CYS A 371 1.49 -18.02 -15.18
N ALA A 372 2.81 -18.03 -15.34
CA ALA A 372 3.64 -19.24 -15.33
C ALA A 372 3.60 -20.03 -14.00
N LEU A 373 3.11 -19.42 -12.93
CA LEU A 373 2.97 -20.07 -11.62
C LEU A 373 1.59 -20.68 -11.37
N LEU A 374 0.65 -20.51 -12.31
CA LEU A 374 -0.63 -21.23 -12.23
C LEU A 374 -0.38 -22.72 -12.52
N LYS A 375 -0.86 -23.56 -11.60
CA LYS A 375 -0.90 -25.01 -11.84
C LYS A 375 -2.13 -25.31 -12.69
N TYR A 376 -1.91 -25.98 -13.81
CA TYR A 376 -2.96 -26.49 -14.69
C TYR A 376 -3.48 -27.83 -14.17
#